data_aa51d4445cc800c7ae94180000ac5b1e
#
_entry.id   aa51d4445cc800c7ae94180000ac5b1e
#
_cell.length_a   1.000
_cell.length_b   1.000
_cell.length_c   1.000
_cell.angle_alpha   90.00
_cell.angle_beta   90.00
_cell.angle_gamma   90.00
#
_symmetry.space_group_name_H-M   'P 1'
#
loop_
_entity.id
_entity.type
_entity.pdbx_description
1 polymer ?
#
loop_
_entity_poly.entity_id
_entity_poly.type
_entity_poly.pdbx_seq_one_letter_code
_entity_poly.pdbx_strand_id
1 'polypeptide(L)'
;MRREDLKQEYDIVIVGGGMVGATLACALATRAGTKTLSVLIVDSQPPSGQSAKTGEAAPTHASFDSRSTALSANSRLILQRFGLWSQLDAGVCSINKIHVSDQGRFGATKLDSAGLGVPALGYVVENAVFGAALNAALEQQTHCAVLAPARVTSASPSANGMTIELTGDEVGLSSQPCRVAAKLLVVAEGGRSPLCEQLG
;
A
#
# COMPACT_ATOMS: atom_id res chain seq x y z
N MET A 1 -4.17 15.94 -1.42
CA MET A 1 -5.58 16.22 -1.81
C MET A 1 -6.25 17.01 -0.70
N ARG A 2 -7.14 17.94 -1.00
CA ARG A 2 -7.91 18.73 -0.02
C ARG A 2 -9.35 18.23 0.07
N ARG A 3 -10.07 18.65 1.14
CA ARG A 3 -11.50 18.31 1.35
C ARG A 3 -12.38 18.62 0.13
N GLU A 4 -12.15 19.74 -0.52
CA GLU A 4 -12.91 20.20 -1.70
C GLU A 4 -12.78 19.30 -2.93
N ASP A 5 -11.69 18.50 -2.97
CA ASP A 5 -11.42 17.56 -4.06
C ASP A 5 -12.00 16.16 -3.79
N LEU A 6 -12.57 15.91 -2.59
CA LEU A 6 -13.13 14.64 -2.21
C LEU A 6 -14.48 14.41 -2.91
N LYS A 7 -14.61 13.25 -3.53
CA LYS A 7 -15.93 12.78 -4.00
C LYS A 7 -16.76 12.31 -2.82
N GLN A 8 -18.07 12.40 -2.94
CA GLN A 8 -18.99 11.85 -1.93
C GLN A 8 -19.07 10.33 -1.97
N GLU A 9 -18.79 9.73 -3.12
CA GLU A 9 -18.87 8.28 -3.35
C GLU A 9 -17.64 7.75 -4.09
N TYR A 10 -17.19 6.57 -3.65
CA TYR A 10 -16.11 5.81 -4.26
C TYR A 10 -16.55 4.37 -4.50
N ASP A 11 -15.97 3.70 -5.50
CA ASP A 11 -16.17 2.26 -5.63
C ASP A 11 -15.42 1.53 -4.53
N ILE A 12 -14.20 1.97 -4.20
CA ILE A 12 -13.36 1.35 -3.16
C ILE A 12 -12.70 2.44 -2.32
N VAL A 13 -12.76 2.26 -0.99
CA VAL A 13 -11.92 3.01 -0.03
C VAL A 13 -10.94 2.03 0.61
N ILE A 14 -9.64 2.39 0.58
CA ILE A 14 -8.56 1.61 1.18
C ILE A 14 -8.02 2.42 2.36
N VAL A 15 -8.08 1.85 3.55
CA VAL A 15 -7.54 2.46 4.77
C VAL A 15 -6.15 1.90 5.03
N GLY A 16 -5.15 2.77 4.96
CA GLY A 16 -3.74 2.43 4.98
C GLY A 16 -3.09 2.48 3.60
N GLY A 17 -2.17 3.43 3.41
CA GLY A 17 -1.37 3.65 2.20
C GLY A 17 0.02 2.99 2.24
N GLY A 18 0.26 2.08 3.17
CA GLY A 18 1.49 1.29 3.23
C GLY A 18 1.63 0.31 2.04
N MET A 19 2.65 -0.55 2.08
CA MET A 19 2.98 -1.47 0.98
C MET A 19 1.77 -2.26 0.46
N VAL A 20 0.90 -2.75 1.34
CA VAL A 20 -0.26 -3.57 0.96
C VAL A 20 -1.33 -2.74 0.29
N GLY A 21 -1.76 -1.64 0.94
CA GLY A 21 -2.84 -0.80 0.41
C GLY A 21 -2.45 -0.09 -0.88
N ALA A 22 -1.23 0.46 -0.94
CA ALA A 22 -0.73 1.11 -2.15
C ALA A 22 -0.58 0.11 -3.32
N THR A 23 -0.07 -1.11 -3.07
CA THR A 23 0.01 -2.15 -4.10
C THR A 23 -1.38 -2.55 -4.61
N LEU A 24 -2.35 -2.71 -3.72
CA LEU A 24 -3.73 -3.00 -4.11
C LEU A 24 -4.31 -1.88 -4.99
N ALA A 25 -4.11 -0.62 -4.60
CA ALA A 25 -4.59 0.53 -5.37
C ALA A 25 -3.96 0.57 -6.77
N CYS A 26 -2.65 0.36 -6.90
CA CYS A 26 -1.98 0.24 -8.18
C CYS A 26 -2.55 -0.91 -9.03
N ALA A 27 -2.81 -2.06 -8.41
CA ALA A 27 -3.38 -3.22 -9.09
C ALA A 27 -4.80 -2.96 -9.61
N LEU A 28 -5.62 -2.25 -8.86
CA LEU A 28 -6.98 -1.85 -9.25
C LEU A 28 -6.97 -0.83 -10.38
N ALA A 29 -6.04 0.12 -10.33
CA ALA A 29 -5.90 1.18 -11.32
C ALA A 29 -5.40 0.67 -12.69
N THR A 30 -4.54 -0.36 -12.70
CA THR A 30 -3.99 -0.92 -13.94
C THR A 30 -4.90 -1.93 -14.63
N ARG A 31 -6.00 -2.37 -14.02
CA ARG A 31 -6.96 -3.24 -14.68
C ARG A 31 -7.74 -2.48 -15.74
N ALA A 32 -7.27 -2.57 -16.97
CA ALA A 32 -8.00 -2.12 -18.16
C ALA A 32 -9.25 -3.01 -18.35
N GLY A 33 -10.30 -2.68 -17.65
CA GLY A 33 -11.65 -3.21 -17.86
C GLY A 33 -12.55 -2.10 -18.38
N THR A 34 -13.73 -2.46 -18.87
CA THR A 34 -14.73 -1.51 -19.42
C THR A 34 -15.26 -0.50 -18.38
N LYS A 35 -14.91 -0.63 -17.10
CA LYS A 35 -15.32 0.27 -16.04
C LYS A 35 -14.10 0.61 -15.15
N THR A 36 -13.72 1.87 -15.18
CA THR A 36 -12.69 2.41 -14.30
C THR A 36 -13.24 2.59 -12.90
N LEU A 37 -12.60 1.96 -11.91
CA LEU A 37 -13.00 2.07 -10.50
C LEU A 37 -12.45 3.38 -9.92
N SER A 38 -13.29 4.08 -9.16
CA SER A 38 -12.86 5.20 -8.33
C SER A 38 -12.35 4.68 -6.99
N VAL A 39 -11.07 4.93 -6.70
CA VAL A 39 -10.39 4.46 -5.49
C VAL A 39 -9.96 5.64 -4.64
N LEU A 40 -10.19 5.57 -3.33
CA LEU A 40 -9.64 6.50 -2.35
C LEU A 40 -8.73 5.72 -1.40
N ILE A 41 -7.48 6.16 -1.25
CA ILE A 41 -6.59 5.73 -0.17
C ILE A 41 -6.66 6.77 0.94
N VAL A 42 -6.85 6.33 2.17
CA VAL A 42 -6.77 7.18 3.37
C VAL A 42 -5.61 6.69 4.22
N ASP A 43 -4.64 7.55 4.50
CA ASP A 43 -3.50 7.22 5.35
C ASP A 43 -3.23 8.30 6.39
N SER A 44 -2.86 7.88 7.59
CA SER A 44 -2.52 8.76 8.70
C SER A 44 -1.17 9.44 8.57
N GLN A 45 -0.33 8.97 7.66
CA GLN A 45 1.00 9.51 7.39
C GLN A 45 1.07 10.09 5.98
N PRO A 46 1.81 11.19 5.77
CA PRO A 46 1.99 11.75 4.43
C PRO A 46 2.74 10.77 3.53
N PRO A 47 2.52 10.81 2.21
CA PRO A 47 3.29 10.02 1.25
C PRO A 47 4.79 10.31 1.39
N SER A 48 5.63 9.25 1.30
CA SER A 48 7.08 9.41 1.31
C SER A 48 7.55 10.27 0.14
N GLY A 49 8.44 11.22 0.38
CA GLY A 49 9.01 12.09 -0.66
C GLY A 49 8.33 13.44 -0.85
N GLN A 50 7.19 13.72 -0.22
CA GLN A 50 6.66 15.07 -0.15
C GLN A 50 7.38 15.83 0.98
N SER A 51 8.38 16.65 0.60
CA SER A 51 9.09 17.52 1.53
C SER A 51 8.12 18.48 2.19
N ALA A 52 8.12 18.51 3.51
CA ALA A 52 7.51 19.61 4.24
C ALA A 52 8.14 20.93 3.73
N LYS A 53 7.32 21.96 3.55
CA LYS A 53 7.73 23.30 3.04
C LYS A 53 8.75 24.04 3.95
N THR A 54 9.31 23.37 4.97
CA THR A 54 10.12 23.94 6.05
C THR A 54 11.56 23.51 6.04
N GLY A 55 12.08 22.82 4.99
CA GLY A 55 13.52 22.45 4.92
C GLY A 55 13.96 21.33 5.88
N GLU A 56 13.05 20.74 6.64
CA GLU A 56 13.30 19.54 7.43
C GLU A 56 13.24 18.30 6.56
N ALA A 57 13.98 17.25 6.94
CA ALA A 57 13.94 15.96 6.23
C ALA A 57 12.49 15.48 6.17
N ALA A 58 12.00 15.16 4.96
CA ALA A 58 10.64 14.70 4.76
C ALA A 58 10.34 13.53 5.70
N PRO A 59 9.20 13.52 6.41
CA PRO A 59 8.83 12.41 7.27
C PRO A 59 8.75 11.13 6.42
N THR A 60 9.51 10.12 6.81
CA THR A 60 9.50 8.84 6.14
C THR A 60 8.27 8.07 6.62
N HIS A 61 7.40 7.66 5.71
CA HIS A 61 6.27 6.80 6.05
C HIS A 61 6.76 5.53 6.75
N ALA A 62 6.17 5.16 7.89
CA ALA A 62 6.66 4.07 8.73
C ALA A 62 6.76 2.71 8.03
N SER A 63 5.99 2.50 6.95
CA SER A 63 6.08 1.29 6.12
C SER A 63 7.21 1.35 5.09
N PHE A 64 7.80 2.53 4.83
CA PHE A 64 8.77 2.79 3.77
C PHE A 64 10.10 3.29 4.35
N ASP A 65 10.57 2.59 5.36
CA ASP A 65 11.85 2.83 6.03
C ASP A 65 13.04 2.11 5.35
N SER A 66 14.19 2.12 6.00
CA SER A 66 15.42 1.46 5.52
C SER A 66 15.43 -0.06 5.70
N ARG A 67 14.38 -0.66 6.26
CA ARG A 67 14.28 -2.12 6.33
C ARG A 67 14.06 -2.70 4.95
N SER A 68 14.38 -3.98 4.81
CA SER A 68 14.18 -4.72 3.56
C SER A 68 13.06 -5.74 3.71
N THR A 69 12.33 -5.94 2.64
CA THR A 69 11.28 -6.96 2.52
C THR A 69 11.69 -8.01 1.51
N ALA A 70 11.50 -9.29 1.86
CA ALA A 70 11.68 -10.40 0.94
C ALA A 70 10.37 -10.66 0.17
N LEU A 71 10.44 -10.56 -1.13
CA LEU A 71 9.34 -10.86 -2.06
C LEU A 71 9.54 -12.26 -2.63
N SER A 72 8.48 -13.07 -2.66
CA SER A 72 8.52 -14.36 -3.34
C SER A 72 8.63 -14.19 -4.86
N ALA A 73 9.08 -15.23 -5.56
CA ALA A 73 9.07 -15.25 -7.03
C ALA A 73 7.66 -14.99 -7.60
N ASN A 74 6.62 -15.48 -6.90
CA ASN A 74 5.23 -15.22 -7.31
C ASN A 74 4.82 -13.75 -7.10
N SER A 75 5.25 -13.11 -6.03
CA SER A 75 5.04 -11.66 -5.80
C SER A 75 5.65 -10.82 -6.93
N ARG A 76 6.86 -11.20 -7.40
CA ARG A 76 7.47 -10.57 -8.58
C ARG A 76 6.55 -10.65 -9.81
N LEU A 77 6.02 -11.83 -10.12
CA LEU A 77 5.14 -12.02 -11.28
C LEU A 77 3.86 -11.17 -11.18
N ILE A 78 3.32 -11.03 -9.97
CA ILE A 78 2.15 -10.18 -9.70
C ILE A 78 2.52 -8.71 -9.95
N LEU A 79 3.60 -8.21 -9.37
CA LEU A 79 4.07 -6.83 -9.54
C LEU A 79 4.41 -6.53 -11.01
N GLN A 80 4.96 -7.52 -11.74
CA GLN A 80 5.26 -7.38 -13.17
C GLN A 80 3.97 -7.21 -14.00
N ARG A 81 2.90 -7.92 -13.68
CA ARG A 81 1.59 -7.77 -14.34
C ARG A 81 0.97 -6.39 -14.16
N PHE A 82 1.32 -5.69 -13.09
CA PHE A 82 0.86 -4.32 -12.82
C PHE A 82 1.85 -3.25 -13.30
N GLY A 83 2.94 -3.63 -13.96
CA GLY A 83 3.95 -2.70 -14.45
C GLY A 83 4.85 -2.11 -13.35
N LEU A 84 4.70 -2.55 -12.09
CA LEU A 84 5.48 -2.03 -10.97
C LEU A 84 6.91 -2.60 -10.92
N TRP A 85 7.11 -3.83 -11.40
CA TRP A 85 8.40 -4.49 -11.29
C TRP A 85 9.54 -3.73 -12.00
N SER A 86 9.29 -3.17 -13.17
CA SER A 86 10.28 -2.39 -13.92
C SER A 86 10.79 -1.15 -13.18
N GLN A 87 9.99 -0.61 -12.25
CA GLN A 87 10.38 0.53 -11.42
C GLN A 87 11.22 0.11 -10.20
N LEU A 88 11.21 -1.18 -9.85
CA LEU A 88 11.95 -1.75 -8.73
C LEU A 88 13.29 -2.39 -9.15
N ASP A 89 13.44 -2.80 -10.42
CA ASP A 89 14.47 -3.74 -10.89
C ASP A 89 15.91 -3.30 -10.55
N ALA A 90 16.18 -1.98 -10.56
CA ALA A 90 17.49 -1.44 -10.19
C ALA A 90 17.80 -1.50 -8.67
N GLY A 91 16.78 -1.68 -7.81
CA GLY A 91 16.89 -1.69 -6.35
C GLY A 91 16.63 -3.04 -5.69
N VAL A 92 16.55 -4.14 -6.47
CA VAL A 92 16.29 -5.47 -5.93
C VAL A 92 17.50 -6.40 -6.00
N CYS A 93 17.63 -7.25 -4.98
CA CYS A 93 18.64 -8.30 -4.91
C CYS A 93 17.98 -9.68 -5.00
N SER A 94 18.48 -10.55 -5.90
CA SER A 94 17.95 -11.91 -6.07
C SER A 94 18.34 -12.81 -4.91
N ILE A 95 17.40 -13.59 -4.39
CA ILE A 95 17.62 -14.68 -3.44
C ILE A 95 17.85 -15.96 -4.24
N ASN A 96 19.09 -16.38 -4.36
CA ASN A 96 19.44 -17.57 -5.13
C ASN A 96 19.57 -18.83 -4.27
N LYS A 97 19.86 -18.66 -2.97
CA LYS A 97 20.02 -19.78 -2.03
C LYS A 97 19.29 -19.49 -0.73
N ILE A 98 18.59 -20.47 -0.23
CA ILE A 98 17.95 -20.43 1.09
C ILE A 98 18.46 -21.63 1.89
N HIS A 99 18.88 -21.37 3.13
CA HIS A 99 19.28 -22.37 4.09
C HIS A 99 18.33 -22.30 5.30
N VAL A 100 17.62 -23.38 5.56
CA VAL A 100 16.71 -23.50 6.69
C VAL A 100 17.28 -24.55 7.64
N SER A 101 17.49 -24.18 8.89
CA SER A 101 17.92 -25.08 9.97
C SER A 101 17.17 -24.70 11.24
N ASP A 102 16.96 -25.69 12.11
CA ASP A 102 16.33 -25.49 13.42
C ASP A 102 17.41 -25.48 14.51
N GLN A 103 17.36 -24.48 15.39
CA GLN A 103 18.35 -24.36 16.45
C GLN A 103 18.22 -25.54 17.44
N GLY A 104 19.36 -26.20 17.70
CA GLY A 104 19.42 -27.37 18.61
C GLY A 104 18.91 -28.69 18.02
N ARG A 105 18.55 -28.73 16.74
CA ARG A 105 18.17 -29.96 16.03
C ARG A 105 19.12 -30.26 14.88
N PHE A 106 19.32 -31.55 14.64
CA PHE A 106 20.14 -32.02 13.53
C PHE A 106 19.37 -31.94 12.22
N GLY A 107 20.05 -31.44 11.19
CA GLY A 107 19.54 -31.36 9.83
C GLY A 107 19.35 -29.93 9.34
N ALA A 108 19.44 -29.78 8.02
CA ALA A 108 19.19 -28.52 7.33
C ALA A 108 18.64 -28.78 5.93
N THR A 109 17.74 -27.92 5.49
CA THR A 109 17.26 -27.90 4.11
C THR A 109 17.91 -26.76 3.35
N LYS A 110 18.47 -27.06 2.19
CA LYS A 110 19.05 -26.06 1.28
C LYS A 110 18.25 -26.04 0.00
N LEU A 111 17.80 -24.86 -0.39
CA LEU A 111 17.17 -24.59 -1.67
C LEU A 111 18.16 -23.78 -2.52
N ASP A 112 18.29 -24.16 -3.80
CA ASP A 112 19.14 -23.47 -4.78
C ASP A 112 18.33 -23.25 -6.04
N SER A 113 18.27 -22.00 -6.51
CA SER A 113 17.51 -21.63 -7.71
C SER A 113 17.99 -22.36 -8.95
N ALA A 114 19.31 -22.56 -9.08
CA ALA A 114 19.88 -23.27 -10.19
C ALA A 114 19.45 -24.75 -10.23
N GLY A 115 19.41 -25.41 -9.06
CA GLY A 115 18.96 -26.80 -8.95
C GLY A 115 17.46 -26.97 -9.23
N LEU A 116 16.67 -25.91 -9.07
CA LEU A 116 15.23 -25.86 -9.34
C LEU A 116 14.90 -25.33 -10.74
N GLY A 117 15.91 -24.90 -11.53
CA GLY A 117 15.70 -24.36 -12.87
C GLY A 117 14.92 -23.03 -12.90
N VAL A 118 14.96 -22.24 -11.81
CA VAL A 118 14.30 -20.93 -11.72
C VAL A 118 15.30 -19.79 -11.63
N PRO A 119 14.97 -18.59 -12.14
CA PRO A 119 15.88 -17.44 -12.13
C PRO A 119 16.29 -16.99 -10.71
N ALA A 120 15.38 -17.10 -9.75
CA ALA A 120 15.59 -16.80 -8.34
C ALA A 120 14.48 -17.44 -7.49
N LEU A 121 14.77 -17.70 -6.21
CA LEU A 121 13.79 -18.18 -5.24
C LEU A 121 12.90 -17.05 -4.73
N GLY A 122 13.40 -15.82 -4.80
CA GLY A 122 12.75 -14.59 -4.36
C GLY A 122 13.66 -13.40 -4.57
N TYR A 123 13.25 -12.27 -4.02
CA TYR A 123 13.94 -10.98 -4.19
C TYR A 123 13.88 -10.19 -2.90
N VAL A 124 14.94 -9.49 -2.56
CA VAL A 124 14.97 -8.52 -1.45
C VAL A 124 14.92 -7.13 -2.03
N VAL A 125 14.05 -6.29 -1.49
CA VAL A 125 13.92 -4.87 -1.84
C VAL A 125 13.89 -4.03 -0.57
N GLU A 126 14.54 -2.88 -0.57
CA GLU A 126 14.38 -1.90 0.51
C GLU A 126 12.98 -1.30 0.49
N ASN A 127 12.35 -1.17 1.66
CA ASN A 127 11.00 -0.65 1.77
C ASN A 127 10.88 0.78 1.21
N ALA A 128 11.92 1.61 1.40
CA ALA A 128 11.98 2.95 0.84
C ALA A 128 11.92 2.95 -0.70
N VAL A 129 12.66 2.05 -1.35
CA VAL A 129 12.66 1.89 -2.82
C VAL A 129 11.28 1.41 -3.29
N PHE A 130 10.70 0.45 -2.58
CA PHE A 130 9.37 -0.04 -2.92
C PHE A 130 8.30 1.06 -2.75
N GLY A 131 8.35 1.81 -1.66
CA GLY A 131 7.45 2.95 -1.42
C GLY A 131 7.55 4.04 -2.48
N ALA A 132 8.77 4.40 -2.89
CA ALA A 132 8.98 5.38 -3.94
C ALA A 132 8.35 4.94 -5.28
N ALA A 133 8.53 3.67 -5.67
CA ALA A 133 7.93 3.11 -6.87
C ALA A 133 6.39 3.09 -6.81
N LEU A 134 5.81 2.71 -5.65
CA LEU A 134 4.36 2.73 -5.44
C LEU A 134 3.79 4.14 -5.53
N ASN A 135 4.42 5.12 -4.88
CA ASN A 135 3.98 6.52 -4.92
C ASN A 135 4.03 7.08 -6.35
N ALA A 136 5.14 6.86 -7.07
CA ALA A 136 5.26 7.28 -8.47
C ALA A 136 4.20 6.63 -9.38
N ALA A 137 3.87 5.37 -9.13
CA ALA A 137 2.81 4.68 -9.86
C ALA A 137 1.43 5.24 -9.54
N LEU A 138 1.14 5.56 -8.27
CA LEU A 138 -0.14 6.14 -7.84
C LEU A 138 -0.34 7.56 -8.38
N GLU A 139 0.71 8.38 -8.43
CA GLU A 139 0.65 9.75 -8.98
C GLU A 139 0.23 9.78 -10.46
N GLN A 140 0.50 8.71 -11.20
CA GLN A 140 0.09 8.57 -12.60
C GLN A 140 -1.37 8.14 -12.77
N GLN A 141 -2.06 7.76 -11.68
CA GLN A 141 -3.43 7.23 -11.75
C GLN A 141 -4.48 8.33 -11.50
N THR A 142 -5.22 8.69 -12.53
CA THR A 142 -6.26 9.74 -12.45
C THR A 142 -7.51 9.31 -11.67
N HIS A 143 -7.70 8.01 -11.44
CA HIS A 143 -8.88 7.45 -10.78
C HIS A 143 -8.61 6.97 -9.35
N CYS A 144 -7.36 7.10 -8.90
CA CYS A 144 -6.93 6.81 -7.54
C CYS A 144 -6.56 8.12 -6.83
N ALA A 145 -7.26 8.43 -5.76
CA ALA A 145 -7.01 9.59 -4.94
C ALA A 145 -6.34 9.16 -3.62
N VAL A 146 -5.38 9.96 -3.14
CA VAL A 146 -4.70 9.74 -1.85
C VAL A 146 -5.02 10.91 -0.93
N LEU A 147 -5.68 10.63 0.18
CA LEU A 147 -5.96 11.56 1.27
C LEU A 147 -5.04 11.22 2.45
N ALA A 148 -4.00 12.02 2.61
CA ALA A 148 -3.02 11.88 3.68
C ALA A 148 -2.35 13.24 3.99
N PRO A 149 -2.08 13.56 5.26
CA PRO A 149 -2.42 12.77 6.44
C PRO A 149 -3.91 12.88 6.82
N ALA A 150 -4.61 11.74 6.93
CA ALA A 150 -6.01 11.66 7.35
C ALA A 150 -6.29 10.29 7.99
N ARG A 151 -7.36 10.22 8.77
CA ARG A 151 -7.76 9.00 9.47
C ARG A 151 -9.23 8.67 9.23
N VAL A 152 -9.54 7.40 9.18
CA VAL A 152 -10.90 6.89 9.31
C VAL A 152 -11.20 6.77 10.80
N THR A 153 -12.24 7.47 11.25
CA THR A 153 -12.67 7.44 12.66
C THR A 153 -13.78 6.44 12.91
N SER A 154 -14.61 6.21 11.91
CA SER A 154 -15.67 5.19 11.97
C SER A 154 -16.04 4.70 10.57
N ALA A 155 -16.57 3.50 10.51
CA ALA A 155 -17.19 2.93 9.33
C ALA A 155 -18.43 2.13 9.73
N SER A 156 -19.51 2.29 8.98
CA SER A 156 -20.76 1.60 9.26
C SER A 156 -21.40 1.10 7.95
N PRO A 157 -22.07 -0.07 7.97
CA PRO A 157 -22.82 -0.54 6.83
C PRO A 157 -23.92 0.44 6.42
N SER A 158 -24.14 0.56 5.12
CA SER A 158 -25.24 1.32 4.50
C SER A 158 -25.97 0.46 3.48
N ALA A 159 -27.08 0.93 2.94
CA ALA A 159 -27.86 0.17 1.96
C ALA A 159 -27.05 -0.27 0.72
N ASN A 160 -26.05 0.51 0.32
CA ASN A 160 -25.30 0.28 -0.92
C ASN A 160 -23.78 0.08 -0.66
N GLY A 161 -23.36 -0.28 0.55
CA GLY A 161 -21.95 -0.47 0.91
C GLY A 161 -21.65 0.04 2.30
N MET A 162 -20.70 0.97 2.43
CA MET A 162 -20.21 1.50 3.70
C MET A 162 -20.29 3.03 3.71
N THR A 163 -20.65 3.59 4.85
CA THR A 163 -20.46 5.01 5.16
C THR A 163 -19.23 5.16 6.06
N ILE A 164 -18.31 6.04 5.68
CA ILE A 164 -16.99 6.18 6.28
C ILE A 164 -16.81 7.61 6.74
N GLU A 165 -16.43 7.80 7.99
CA GLU A 165 -16.12 9.12 8.57
C GLU A 165 -14.61 9.35 8.57
N LEU A 166 -14.20 10.51 8.07
CA LEU A 166 -12.81 10.92 7.88
C LEU A 166 -12.51 12.16 8.74
N THR A 167 -11.30 12.21 9.27
CA THR A 167 -10.74 13.38 9.95
C THR A 167 -9.29 13.60 9.54
N GLY A 168 -8.81 14.85 9.63
CA GLY A 168 -7.43 15.20 9.30
C GLY A 168 -7.23 16.71 9.24
N ASP A 169 -6.38 17.23 10.11
CA ASP A 169 -6.17 18.67 10.28
C ASP A 169 -5.52 19.32 9.06
N GLU A 170 -4.48 18.69 8.52
CA GLU A 170 -3.69 19.23 7.40
C GLU A 170 -4.44 19.22 6.07
N VAL A 171 -5.46 18.39 5.94
CA VAL A 171 -6.28 18.27 4.72
C VAL A 171 -7.60 19.04 4.79
N GLY A 172 -7.78 19.86 5.84
CA GLY A 172 -8.96 20.73 6.01
C GLY A 172 -10.20 20.02 6.57
N LEU A 173 -10.00 18.91 7.30
CA LEU A 173 -11.08 18.14 7.95
C LEU A 173 -11.19 18.40 9.45
N SER A 174 -10.48 19.42 9.99
CA SER A 174 -10.40 19.69 11.44
C SER A 174 -11.71 20.16 12.07
N SER A 175 -12.54 20.86 11.31
CA SER A 175 -13.73 21.53 11.88
C SER A 175 -14.99 20.69 11.84
N GLN A 176 -15.07 19.69 10.97
CA GLN A 176 -16.21 18.78 10.86
C GLN A 176 -15.78 17.46 10.22
N PRO A 177 -16.20 16.31 10.77
CA PRO A 177 -16.00 15.01 10.12
C PRO A 177 -16.55 15.06 8.69
N CYS A 178 -15.77 14.57 7.75
CA CYS A 178 -16.21 14.41 6.38
C CYS A 178 -16.72 12.97 6.19
N ARG A 179 -17.85 12.82 5.53
CA ARG A 179 -18.42 11.50 5.22
C ARG A 179 -18.27 11.19 3.75
N VAL A 180 -17.81 9.98 3.47
CA VAL A 180 -17.79 9.42 2.12
C VAL A 180 -18.50 8.07 2.13
N ALA A 181 -19.10 7.70 1.01
CA ALA A 181 -19.66 6.37 0.79
C ALA A 181 -18.69 5.53 -0.05
N ALA A 182 -18.66 4.22 0.20
CA ALA A 182 -17.91 3.27 -0.59
C ALA A 182 -18.70 1.98 -0.80
N LYS A 183 -18.61 1.37 -1.99
CA LYS A 183 -19.19 0.04 -2.21
C LYS A 183 -18.38 -1.03 -1.50
N LEU A 184 -17.07 -0.84 -1.40
CA LEU A 184 -16.16 -1.74 -0.69
C LEU A 184 -15.20 -0.92 0.16
N LEU A 185 -15.06 -1.30 1.43
CA LEU A 185 -14.03 -0.83 2.34
C LEU A 185 -12.96 -1.92 2.51
N VAL A 186 -11.70 -1.55 2.32
CA VAL A 186 -10.55 -2.43 2.54
C VAL A 186 -9.71 -1.86 3.67
N VAL A 187 -9.49 -2.62 4.73
CA VAL A 187 -8.64 -2.22 5.85
C VAL A 187 -7.25 -2.82 5.66
N ALA A 188 -6.26 -1.97 5.44
CA ALA A 188 -4.87 -2.30 5.17
C ALA A 188 -3.88 -1.59 6.12
N GLU A 189 -4.32 -1.21 7.33
CA GLU A 189 -3.53 -0.49 8.35
C GLU A 189 -2.56 -1.38 9.13
N GLY A 190 -2.53 -2.69 8.85
CA GLY A 190 -1.73 -3.68 9.57
C GLY A 190 -2.49 -4.39 10.69
N GLY A 191 -1.77 -5.19 11.50
CA GLY A 191 -2.36 -6.17 12.41
C GLY A 191 -3.05 -5.64 13.66
N ARG A 192 -3.08 -4.32 13.90
CA ARG A 192 -3.73 -3.69 15.06
C ARG A 192 -4.57 -2.50 14.62
N SER A 193 -5.48 -2.72 13.69
CA SER A 193 -6.40 -1.69 13.24
C SER A 193 -7.56 -1.56 14.21
N PRO A 194 -7.77 -0.39 14.86
CA PRO A 194 -8.97 -0.13 15.67
C PRO A 194 -10.25 -0.26 14.85
N LEU A 195 -10.17 -0.01 13.55
CA LEU A 195 -11.30 -0.13 12.65
C LEU A 195 -11.73 -1.60 12.45
N CYS A 196 -10.77 -2.54 12.43
CA CYS A 196 -11.11 -3.98 12.41
C CYS A 196 -11.83 -4.40 13.67
N GLU A 197 -11.41 -3.91 14.86
CA GLU A 197 -12.09 -4.21 16.13
C GLU A 197 -13.52 -3.65 16.16
N GLN A 198 -13.74 -2.49 15.53
CA GLN A 198 -15.05 -1.85 15.43
C GLN A 198 -16.00 -2.60 14.49
N LEU A 199 -15.46 -3.20 13.44
CA LEU A 199 -16.26 -3.90 12.41
C LEU A 199 -16.56 -5.37 12.76
N GLY A 200 -15.84 -5.98 13.72
CA GLY A 200 -16.03 -7.34 14.22
C GLY A 200 -15.09 -8.35 13.59
#